data_26a84641ca18e869304aaf1217812bf5
#
_entry.id   26a84641ca18e869304aaf1217812bf5
#
_cell.length_a   1.000
_cell.length_b   1.000
_cell.length_c   1.000
_cell.angle_alpha   90.00
_cell.angle_beta   90.00
_cell.angle_gamma   90.00
#
_symmetry.space_group_name_H-M   'P 1'
#
loop_
_entity.id
_entity.type
_entity.pdbx_description
1 polymer ?
#
loop_
_entity_poly.entity_id
_entity_poly.type
_entity_poly.pdbx_seq_one_letter_code
_entity_poly.pdbx_strand_id
1 'polypeptide(L)' 'MTDEAYITAYQKLANQYHNNQTSMGDYLAAVQKLKDQYLKGRNGAALPVVP' A
#
# COMPACT_ATOMS: atom_id res chain seq x y z
N MET A 1 -3.32 -10.33 -1.53
CA MET A 1 -2.84 -9.39 -2.57
C MET A 1 -1.45 -9.82 -3.01
N THR A 2 -1.23 -9.88 -4.31
CA THR A 2 0.07 -10.29 -4.82
C THR A 2 1.03 -9.10 -4.81
N ASP A 3 2.31 -9.40 -4.94
CA ASP A 3 3.32 -8.34 -5.00
C ASP A 3 3.05 -7.42 -6.18
N GLU A 4 2.66 -8.01 -7.30
CA GLU A 4 2.36 -7.24 -8.48
C GLU A 4 1.19 -6.31 -8.27
N ALA A 5 0.14 -6.81 -7.66
CA ALA A 5 -1.03 -5.99 -7.38
C ALA A 5 -0.68 -4.87 -6.42
N TYR A 6 0.16 -5.15 -5.45
CA TYR A 6 0.58 -4.14 -4.49
C TYR A 6 1.35 -3.04 -5.19
N ILE A 7 2.31 -3.42 -6.02
CA ILE A 7 3.12 -2.44 -6.74
C ILE A 7 2.25 -1.59 -7.67
N THR A 8 1.33 -2.22 -8.38
CA THR A 8 0.45 -1.50 -9.28
C THR A 8 -0.42 -0.50 -8.51
N ALA A 9 -0.97 -0.93 -7.39
CA ALA A 9 -1.80 -0.05 -6.60
C ALA A 9 -1.00 1.11 -6.03
N TYR A 10 0.21 0.83 -5.60
CA TYR A 10 1.07 1.87 -5.06
C TYR A 10 1.40 2.90 -6.12
N GLN A 11 1.72 2.43 -7.33
CA GLN A 11 2.04 3.33 -8.43
C GLN A 11 0.83 4.21 -8.77
N LYS A 12 -0.36 3.64 -8.70
CA LYS A 12 -1.56 4.38 -8.97
C LYS A 12 -1.75 5.50 -7.96
N LEU A 13 -1.53 5.19 -6.69
CA LEU A 13 -1.64 6.19 -5.65
C LEU A 13 -0.58 7.29 -5.83
N ALA A 14 0.63 6.89 -6.16
CA ALA A 14 1.70 7.85 -6.37
C ALA A 14 1.38 8.79 -7.53
N ASN A 15 0.80 8.25 -8.59
CA ASN A 15 0.41 9.05 -9.73
C ASN A 15 -0.69 10.03 -9.37
N GLN A 16 -1.66 9.60 -8.58
CA GLN A 16 -2.74 10.47 -8.16
C GLN A 16 -2.19 11.64 -7.34
N TYR A 17 -1.26 11.36 -6.46
CA TYR A 17 -0.67 12.39 -5.65
C TYR A 17 0.14 13.35 -6.51
N HIS A 18 0.91 12.78 -7.44
CA HIS A 18 1.74 13.59 -8.33
C HIS A 18 0.87 14.51 -9.20
N ASN A 19 -0.32 14.04 -9.57
CA ASN A 19 -1.23 14.83 -10.40
C ASN A 19 -2.16 15.72 -9.58
N ASN A 20 -1.90 15.83 -8.30
CA ASN A 20 -2.71 16.66 -7.41
C ASN A 20 -4.15 16.18 -7.29
N GLN A 21 -4.38 14.90 -7.51
CA GLN A 21 -5.70 14.34 -7.39
C GLN A 21 -6.00 13.91 -5.97
N THR A 22 -5.01 13.93 -5.12
CA THR A 22 -5.20 13.55 -3.73
C THR A 22 -4.26 14.40 -2.90
N SER A 23 -4.64 14.69 -1.67
CA SER A 23 -3.77 15.47 -0.79
C SER A 23 -2.77 14.55 -0.13
N MET A 24 -1.76 15.14 0.49
CA MET A 24 -0.75 14.35 1.17
C MET A 24 -1.36 13.49 2.26
N GLY A 25 -2.29 14.04 3.02
CA GLY A 25 -2.95 13.29 4.07
C GLY A 25 -3.70 12.09 3.54
N ASP A 26 -4.45 12.32 2.47
CA ASP A 26 -5.21 11.23 1.84
C ASP A 26 -4.27 10.21 1.23
N TYR A 27 -3.19 10.68 0.62
CA TYR A 27 -2.22 9.78 0.02
C TYR A 27 -1.60 8.88 1.08
N LEU A 28 -1.17 9.46 2.19
CA LEU A 28 -0.55 8.68 3.25
C LEU A 28 -1.52 7.68 3.87
N ALA A 29 -2.77 8.10 4.04
CA ALA A 29 -3.78 7.20 4.58
C ALA A 29 -4.01 6.03 3.62
N ALA A 30 -4.08 6.31 2.33
CA ALA A 30 -4.29 5.28 1.35
C ALA A 30 -3.12 4.32 1.28
N VAL A 31 -1.90 4.84 1.38
CA VAL A 31 -0.71 4.01 1.37
C VAL A 31 -0.69 3.09 2.59
N GLN A 32 -1.04 3.62 3.74
CA GLN A 32 -1.07 2.81 4.94
C GLN A 32 -2.10 1.70 4.84
N LYS A 33 -3.26 2.02 4.28
CA LYS A 33 -4.31 1.05 4.11
C LYS A 33 -3.87 -0.05 3.14
N LEU A 34 -3.24 0.35 2.06
CA LEU A 34 -2.75 -0.59 1.08
C LEU A 34 -1.69 -1.50 1.68
N LYS A 35 -0.78 -0.93 2.43
CA LYS A 35 0.26 -1.67 3.09
C LYS A 35 -0.33 -2.68 4.08
N ASP A 36 -1.33 -2.25 4.82
CA ASP A 36 -1.97 -3.11 5.77
C ASP A 36 -2.65 -4.30 5.08
N GLN A 37 -3.31 -4.05 3.96
CA GLN A 37 -3.95 -5.11 3.21
C GLN A 37 -2.93 -6.09 2.66
N TYR A 38 -1.80 -5.58 2.18
CA TYR A 38 -0.76 -6.42 1.64
C TYR A 38 -0.18 -7.30 2.73
N LEU A 39 0.10 -6.73 3.88
CA LEU A 39 0.65 -7.49 4.98
C LEU A 39 -0.34 -8.50 5.53
N LYS A 40 -1.60 -8.14 5.58
CA LYS A 40 -2.60 -9.08 6.02
C LYS A 40 -2.74 -10.24 5.06
N GLY A 41 -2.62 -9.95 3.78
CA GLY A 41 -2.68 -11.01 2.80
C GLY A 41 -1.53 -11.97 2.90
N ARG A 42 -0.39 -11.50 3.41
CA ARG A 42 0.76 -12.34 3.61
C ARG A 42 0.83 -12.89 4.99
N ASN A 43 -0.17 -12.61 5.78
CA ASN A 43 -0.14 -12.96 7.11
C ASN A 43 0.13 -14.36 7.35
N GLY A 44 -0.43 -15.16 6.58
CA GLY A 44 -0.16 -16.54 6.76
C GLY A 44 1.28 -16.82 6.70
N ALA A 45 1.98 -16.02 6.07
CA ALA A 45 3.36 -16.24 5.93
C ALA A 45 4.08 -15.74 7.10
N ALA A 46 3.46 -15.27 7.87
CA ALA A 46 4.00 -14.94 9.01
C ALA A 46 5.07 -14.11 9.13
N LEU A 47 5.28 -13.75 9.28
CA LEU A 47 6.15 -13.04 9.45
C LEU A 47 6.74 -12.80 10.49
N PRO A 48 7.42 -12.84 10.67
CA PRO A 48 8.12 -12.86 11.61
C PRO A 48 8.49 -11.72 12.14
N VAL A 49 8.53 -11.41 12.39
CA VAL A 49 8.72 -10.53 12.90
C VAL A 49 9.58 -10.07 13.37
N VAL A 50 10.08 -9.99 13.61
CA VAL A 50 10.76 -9.56 14.07
C VAL A 50 11.19 -9.19 14.71
N PRO A 51 11.54 -9.04 14.98
CA PRO A 51 12.06 -8.79 15.69
C PRO A 51 12.19 -8.16 16.07
#